data_113429645f1716e296733d9481138eae
#
_entry.id   113429645f1716e296733d9481138eae
#
_cell.length_a   1.000
_cell.length_b   1.000
_cell.length_c   1.000
_cell.angle_alpha   90.00
_cell.angle_beta   90.00
_cell.angle_gamma   90.00
#
_symmetry.space_group_name_H-M   'P 1'
#
loop_
_entity.id
_entity.type
_entity.pdbx_description
1 polymer ?
#
loop_
_entity_poly.entity_id
_entity_poly.type
_entity_poly.pdbx_seq_one_letter_code
_entity_poly.pdbx_strand_id
1 'polypeptide(L)'
;MKLHPLPFSQIAAGSKTIELRLYDEKRRKIQPGDHIIFTNTDTQQTLTAKVAALHCFETFAALYRSLPLLRCGYTSKNISTASPTDMEAYYSPAEQQQHGVIGIELEQIQLNSSP
;
A
#
# COMPACT_ATOMS: atom_id res chain seq x y z
N MET A 1 7.54 5.20 5.52
CA MET A 1 6.66 4.07 5.89
C MET A 1 7.43 2.77 5.88
N LYS A 2 7.12 1.88 6.79
CA LYS A 2 7.79 0.58 6.89
C LYS A 2 7.06 -0.46 6.05
N LEU A 3 7.82 -1.30 5.36
CA LEU A 3 7.29 -2.40 4.56
C LEU A 3 8.05 -3.69 4.86
N HIS A 4 7.32 -4.80 4.87
CA HIS A 4 7.93 -6.12 4.85
C HIS A 4 8.69 -6.33 3.53
N PRO A 5 9.65 -7.28 3.48
CA PRO A 5 10.48 -7.48 2.28
C PRO A 5 9.71 -7.73 1.00
N LEU A 6 8.63 -8.54 1.05
CA LEU A 6 7.89 -8.86 -0.16
C LEU A 6 7.20 -7.64 -0.78
N PRO A 7 6.35 -6.89 -0.07
CA PRO A 7 5.76 -5.69 -0.66
C PRO A 7 6.81 -4.65 -1.06
N PHE A 8 7.91 -4.53 -0.33
CA PHE A 8 9.01 -3.64 -0.71
C PHE A 8 9.57 -4.04 -2.09
N SER A 9 9.85 -5.33 -2.28
CA SER A 9 10.37 -5.85 -3.55
C SER A 9 9.38 -5.64 -4.69
N GLN A 10 8.09 -5.82 -4.43
CA GLN A 10 7.05 -5.65 -5.45
C GLN A 10 6.95 -4.18 -5.89
N ILE A 11 7.04 -3.25 -4.96
CA ILE A 11 7.03 -1.81 -5.30
C ILE A 11 8.31 -1.46 -6.06
N ALA A 12 9.47 -1.91 -5.60
CA ALA A 12 10.75 -1.64 -6.25
C ALA A 12 10.77 -2.19 -7.68
N ALA A 13 10.16 -3.35 -7.92
CA ALA A 13 10.09 -3.96 -9.25
C ALA A 13 9.01 -3.35 -10.14
N GLY A 14 8.12 -2.52 -9.60
CA GLY A 14 7.04 -1.89 -10.36
C GLY A 14 5.78 -2.74 -10.50
N SER A 15 5.73 -3.94 -9.91
CA SER A 15 4.54 -4.80 -10.00
C SER A 15 3.44 -4.36 -9.02
N LYS A 16 3.81 -3.75 -7.90
CA LYS A 16 2.86 -3.17 -6.96
C LYS A 16 2.99 -1.65 -7.03
N THR A 17 1.92 -0.98 -7.42
CA THR A 17 1.89 0.48 -7.57
C THR A 17 0.85 1.14 -6.67
N ILE A 18 0.09 0.36 -5.90
CA ILE A 18 -0.90 0.88 -4.94
C ILE A 18 -0.63 0.22 -3.59
N GLU A 19 -0.32 1.05 -2.60
CA GLU A 19 -0.12 0.60 -1.21
C GLU A 19 -1.42 0.77 -0.44
N LEU A 20 -1.80 -0.27 0.32
CA LEU A 20 -3.04 -0.30 1.08
C LEU A 20 -2.76 -0.07 2.56
N ARG A 21 -3.42 0.92 3.15
CA ARG A 21 -3.25 1.30 4.55
C ARG A 21 -4.58 1.69 5.19
N LEU A 22 -4.60 1.78 6.53
CA LEU A 22 -5.69 2.47 7.22
C LEU A 22 -5.63 3.96 6.87
N TYR A 23 -6.78 4.59 6.75
CA TYR A 23 -6.86 6.03 6.55
C TYR A 23 -6.88 6.73 7.92
N ASP A 24 -5.83 6.49 8.69
CA ASP A 24 -5.65 7.04 10.03
C ASP A 24 -5.16 8.49 9.98
N GLU A 25 -4.97 9.09 11.15
CA GLU A 25 -4.54 10.49 11.26
C GLU A 25 -3.28 10.78 10.45
N LYS A 26 -2.32 9.86 10.47
CA LYS A 26 -1.05 10.02 9.77
C LYS A 26 -1.23 10.04 8.25
N ARG A 27 -2.06 9.13 7.72
CA ARG A 27 -2.30 9.01 6.27
C ARG A 27 -3.24 10.11 5.76
N ARG A 28 -4.08 10.69 6.63
CA ARG A 28 -4.94 11.81 6.26
C ARG A 28 -4.17 13.06 5.84
N LYS A 29 -2.89 13.14 6.21
CA LYS A 29 -2.01 14.26 5.87
C LYS A 29 -1.35 14.12 4.50
N ILE A 30 -1.42 12.95 3.89
CA ILE A 30 -0.80 12.69 2.59
C ILE A 30 -1.62 13.36 1.49
N GLN A 31 -0.93 13.98 0.55
CA GLN A 31 -1.55 14.63 -0.61
C GLN A 31 -0.89 14.18 -1.90
N PRO A 32 -1.63 14.19 -3.04
CA PRO A 32 -1.00 13.95 -4.35
C PRO A 32 0.17 14.90 -4.56
N GLY A 33 1.26 14.36 -5.09
CA GLY A 33 2.50 15.10 -5.26
C GLY A 33 3.50 14.91 -4.13
N ASP A 34 3.06 14.44 -2.97
CA ASP A 34 3.97 14.14 -1.86
C ASP A 34 4.92 13.01 -2.22
N HIS A 35 6.09 13.01 -1.60
CA HIS A 35 7.04 11.91 -1.71
C HIS A 35 7.00 11.09 -0.42
N ILE A 36 6.99 9.77 -0.57
CA ILE A 36 7.02 8.83 0.55
C ILE A 36 8.31 8.02 0.48
N ILE A 37 8.99 7.90 1.61
CA ILE A 37 10.13 7.02 1.75
C ILE A 37 9.65 5.74 2.43
N PHE A 38 9.79 4.61 1.73
CA PHE A 38 9.49 3.29 2.28
C PHE A 38 10.78 2.61 2.72
N THR A 39 10.73 1.95 3.87
CA THR A 39 11.89 1.26 4.44
C THR A 39 11.59 -0.23 4.54
N ASN A 40 12.47 -1.05 3.96
CA ASN A 40 12.44 -2.50 4.12
C ASN A 40 12.84 -2.84 5.55
N THR A 41 11.96 -3.50 6.31
CA THR A 41 12.18 -3.78 7.73
C THR A 41 13.31 -4.77 7.99
N ASP A 42 13.66 -5.60 7.01
CA ASP A 42 14.74 -6.58 7.17
C ASP A 42 16.12 -6.01 6.82
N THR A 43 16.20 -5.24 5.74
CA THR A 43 17.48 -4.78 5.20
C THR A 43 17.77 -3.32 5.48
N GLN A 44 16.78 -2.55 5.94
CA GLN A 44 16.83 -1.10 6.11
C GLN A 44 17.05 -0.35 4.79
N GLN A 45 16.97 -1.05 3.66
CA GLN A 45 17.00 -0.39 2.35
C GLN A 45 15.76 0.48 2.18
N THR A 46 15.89 1.60 1.48
CA THR A 46 14.78 2.52 1.26
C THR A 46 14.49 2.71 -0.23
N LEU A 47 13.26 3.10 -0.52
CA LEU A 47 12.87 3.60 -1.83
C LEU A 47 12.03 4.85 -1.65
N THR A 48 12.04 5.72 -2.65
CA THR A 48 11.21 6.93 -2.69
C THR A 48 10.18 6.78 -3.78
N ALA A 49 8.94 7.13 -3.48
CA ALA A 49 7.85 7.12 -4.44
C ALA A 49 7.07 8.41 -4.34
N LYS A 50 6.52 8.87 -5.47
CA LYS A 50 5.64 10.04 -5.48
C LYS A 50 4.19 9.57 -5.44
N VAL A 51 3.36 10.28 -4.67
CA VAL A 51 1.93 10.01 -4.61
C VAL A 51 1.26 10.54 -5.86
N ALA A 52 0.72 9.65 -6.69
CA ALA A 52 0.02 10.01 -7.90
C ALA A 52 -1.45 10.32 -7.62
N ALA A 53 -2.09 9.51 -6.77
CA ALA A 53 -3.50 9.67 -6.43
C ALA A 53 -3.80 8.97 -5.12
N LEU A 54 -4.90 9.38 -4.47
CA LEU A 54 -5.39 8.78 -3.23
C LEU A 54 -6.81 8.28 -3.46
N HIS A 55 -7.07 7.03 -3.04
CA HIS A 55 -8.35 6.37 -3.18
C HIS A 55 -8.85 5.93 -1.81
N CYS A 56 -9.79 6.69 -1.24
CA CYS A 56 -10.31 6.45 0.11
C CYS A 56 -11.63 5.69 0.06
N PHE A 57 -11.78 4.73 0.97
CA PHE A 57 -12.99 3.91 1.10
C PHE A 57 -13.33 3.71 2.56
N GLU A 58 -14.58 3.39 2.84
CA GLU A 58 -15.01 3.09 4.21
C GLU A 58 -14.50 1.72 4.68
N THR A 59 -14.37 0.77 3.75
CA THR A 59 -13.97 -0.61 4.05
C THR A 59 -13.03 -1.16 2.99
N PHE A 60 -12.27 -2.18 3.35
CA PHE A 60 -11.48 -2.91 2.35
C PHE A 60 -12.36 -3.66 1.36
N ALA A 61 -13.57 -4.07 1.76
CA ALA A 61 -14.51 -4.69 0.82
C ALA A 61 -14.83 -3.75 -0.34
N ALA A 62 -15.11 -2.47 -0.05
CA ALA A 62 -15.36 -1.47 -1.08
C ALA A 62 -14.11 -1.21 -1.93
N LEU A 63 -12.95 -1.11 -1.30
CA LEU A 63 -11.67 -0.91 -1.97
C LEU A 63 -11.38 -2.07 -2.93
N TYR A 64 -11.57 -3.32 -2.49
CA TYR A 64 -11.29 -4.51 -3.29
C TYR A 64 -12.19 -4.60 -4.52
N ARG A 65 -13.42 -4.08 -4.45
CA ARG A 65 -14.31 -4.04 -5.61
C ARG A 65 -13.94 -2.96 -6.62
N SER A 66 -13.21 -1.94 -6.19
CA SER A 66 -12.99 -0.72 -6.98
C SER A 66 -11.60 -0.62 -7.58
N LEU A 67 -10.56 -1.11 -6.88
CA LEU A 67 -9.17 -0.97 -7.31
C LEU A 67 -8.65 -2.24 -8.00
N PRO A 68 -7.71 -2.09 -8.95
CA PRO A 68 -7.09 -3.24 -9.62
C PRO A 68 -6.16 -3.97 -8.67
N LEU A 69 -6.58 -5.11 -8.14
CA LEU A 69 -5.85 -5.83 -7.09
C LEU A 69 -4.47 -6.32 -7.54
N LEU A 70 -4.28 -6.56 -8.84
CA LEU A 70 -2.96 -6.92 -9.36
C LEU A 70 -1.94 -5.79 -9.17
N ARG A 71 -2.40 -4.56 -9.03
CA ARG A 71 -1.53 -3.41 -8.72
C ARG A 71 -1.34 -3.22 -7.21
N CYS A 72 -2.12 -3.92 -6.40
CA CYS A 72 -2.11 -3.81 -4.94
C CYS A 72 -1.25 -4.87 -4.25
N GLY A 73 -0.52 -5.68 -5.02
CA GLY A 73 0.36 -6.71 -4.47
C GLY A 73 -0.11 -8.14 -4.72
N TYR A 74 -1.32 -8.33 -5.25
CA TYR A 74 -1.76 -9.66 -5.68
C TYR A 74 -1.11 -10.04 -7.02
N THR A 75 -0.98 -11.34 -7.24
CA THR A 75 -0.39 -11.89 -8.46
C THR A 75 -1.39 -12.80 -9.16
N SER A 76 -1.05 -13.23 -10.38
CA SER A 76 -1.88 -14.20 -11.12
C SER A 76 -2.04 -15.53 -10.35
N LYS A 77 -1.12 -15.82 -9.42
CA LYS A 77 -1.16 -17.05 -8.63
C LYS A 77 -2.15 -16.98 -7.46
N ASN A 78 -2.40 -15.79 -6.92
CA ASN A 78 -3.24 -15.65 -5.71
C ASN A 78 -4.45 -14.75 -5.90
N ILE A 79 -4.63 -14.13 -7.07
CA ILE A 79 -5.75 -13.22 -7.30
C ILE A 79 -7.11 -13.94 -7.17
N SER A 80 -7.19 -15.21 -7.52
CA SER A 80 -8.43 -15.98 -7.47
C SER A 80 -8.94 -16.19 -6.03
N THR A 81 -8.06 -16.13 -5.04
CA THR A 81 -8.40 -16.29 -3.63
C THR A 81 -8.33 -14.98 -2.84
N ALA A 82 -8.12 -13.85 -3.54
CA ALA A 82 -8.05 -12.56 -2.90
C ALA A 82 -9.37 -12.22 -2.18
N SER A 83 -9.25 -11.75 -0.95
CA SER A 83 -10.39 -11.39 -0.12
C SER A 83 -10.05 -10.17 0.73
N PRO A 84 -11.01 -9.27 0.97
CA PRO A 84 -10.79 -8.14 1.89
C PRO A 84 -10.36 -8.60 3.29
N THR A 85 -10.72 -9.83 3.69
CA THR A 85 -10.31 -10.38 4.98
C THR A 85 -8.81 -10.66 5.06
N ASP A 86 -8.11 -10.71 3.93
CA ASP A 86 -6.64 -10.81 3.92
C ASP A 86 -6.01 -9.66 4.69
N MET A 87 -6.64 -8.49 4.70
CA MET A 87 -6.14 -7.31 5.39
C MET A 87 -6.30 -7.39 6.91
N GLU A 88 -7.06 -8.36 7.42
CA GLU A 88 -7.19 -8.58 8.87
C GLU A 88 -5.89 -9.13 9.48
N ALA A 89 -4.97 -9.63 8.66
CA ALA A 89 -3.62 -9.98 9.12
C ALA A 89 -2.82 -8.75 9.59
N TYR A 90 -3.20 -7.56 9.13
CA TYR A 90 -2.49 -6.31 9.43
C TYR A 90 -3.30 -5.37 10.31
N TYR A 91 -4.62 -5.32 10.12
CA TYR A 91 -5.50 -4.35 10.77
C TYR A 91 -6.76 -5.06 11.26
N SER A 92 -7.13 -4.83 12.52
CA SER A 92 -8.35 -5.42 13.08
C SER A 92 -9.58 -4.82 12.39
N PRO A 93 -10.72 -5.55 12.38
CA PRO A 93 -11.98 -4.97 11.87
C PRO A 93 -12.38 -3.68 12.58
N ALA A 94 -12.10 -3.58 13.89
CA ALA A 94 -12.41 -2.38 14.66
C ALA A 94 -11.59 -1.17 14.20
N GLU A 95 -10.30 -1.36 13.91
CA GLU A 95 -9.44 -0.31 13.38
C GLU A 95 -9.91 0.14 11.99
N GLN A 96 -10.28 -0.81 11.14
CA GLN A 96 -10.81 -0.52 9.81
C GLN A 96 -12.08 0.30 9.88
N GLN A 97 -12.99 -0.06 10.79
CA GLN A 97 -14.24 0.66 10.98
C GLN A 97 -14.00 2.07 11.51
N GLN A 98 -13.05 2.22 12.42
CA GLN A 98 -12.74 3.50 13.05
C GLN A 98 -12.14 4.50 12.06
N HIS A 99 -11.23 4.06 11.19
CA HIS A 99 -10.42 4.95 10.37
C HIS A 99 -10.79 4.98 8.89
N GLY A 100 -11.46 3.95 8.40
CA GLY A 100 -11.56 3.74 6.96
C GLY A 100 -10.22 3.28 6.39
N VAL A 101 -10.14 3.18 5.07
CA VAL A 101 -8.98 2.64 4.40
C VAL A 101 -8.61 3.47 3.18
N ILE A 102 -7.36 3.35 2.74
CA ILE A 102 -6.83 4.12 1.61
C ILE A 102 -5.95 3.26 0.73
N GLY A 103 -6.10 3.43 -0.58
CA GLY A 103 -5.15 2.96 -1.57
C GLY A 103 -4.31 4.16 -2.01
N ILE A 104 -3.01 4.10 -1.77
CA ILE A 104 -2.07 5.16 -2.15
C ILE A 104 -1.44 4.76 -3.47
N GLU A 105 -1.83 5.43 -4.55
CA GLU A 105 -1.28 5.16 -5.88
C GLU A 105 0.05 5.87 -6.03
N LEU A 106 1.07 5.11 -6.47
CA LEU A 106 2.46 5.55 -6.50
C LEU A 106 2.96 5.66 -7.94
N GLU A 107 3.87 6.62 -8.15
CA GLU A 107 4.59 6.80 -9.40
C GLU A 107 6.02 7.23 -9.13
N GLN A 108 6.87 7.27 -10.15
CA GLN A 108 8.27 7.72 -10.05
C GLN A 108 9.00 7.02 -8.91
N ILE A 109 8.91 5.69 -8.90
CA ILE A 109 9.52 4.86 -7.86
C ILE A 109 11.02 4.78 -8.09
N GLN A 110 11.80 5.09 -7.06
CA GLN A 110 13.26 5.07 -7.13
C GLN A 110 13.84 4.35 -5.94
N LEU A 111 14.58 3.28 -6.20
CA LEU A 111 15.34 2.59 -5.15
C LEU A 111 16.51 3.47 -4.74
N ASN A 112 16.67 3.73 -3.45
CA ASN A 112 17.75 4.57 -2.96
C ASN A 112 18.99 3.72 -2.72
N SER A 113 20.15 4.31 -3.04
CA SER A 113 21.43 3.64 -2.80
C SER A 113 21.63 3.44 -1.30
N SER A 114 22.17 2.28 -0.93
CA SER A 114 22.61 2.06 0.44
C SER A 114 23.76 3.00 0.77
N PRO A 115 23.76 3.60 1.95
CA PRO A 115 24.89 4.42 2.38
C PRO A 115 26.14 3.58 2.59
#